data_3ad1da2850bb8de3a0927f1c9b1d5f8c
#
_entry.id   3ad1da2850bb8de3a0927f1c9b1d5f8c
#
_cell.length_a   1.000
_cell.length_b   1.000
_cell.length_c   1.000
_cell.angle_alpha   90.00
_cell.angle_beta   90.00
_cell.angle_gamma   90.00
#
_symmetry.space_group_name_H-M   'P 1'
#
loop_
_entity.id
_entity.type
_entity.pdbx_description
1 polymer ?
#
loop_
_entity_poly.entity_id
_entity_poly.type
_entity_poly.pdbx_seq_one_letter_code
_entity_poly.pdbx_strand_id
1 'polypeptide(L)'
;MYFRQSYTEKMPNYYYDGSFDGLLTVIYVAYEDRKSNALRVSSETEQLILEFDDIHIMTDFSKARRVEKNICKKLSQAFLNKMRTCFLSCDKNKDTIIVHTVYKALKQGEEILNSLDEHAFRMNRLIKQVLSERHKYLGVLRFREMKDRTMFATIEPKNNILPALISHFRNRMKKKKFAIFDKEREMIAYYDTEKVEIFFVKSPEIEWSDEEMEYSELWKTFHKSISIKERENKKLQQSNLPKYYWKHLVEDM
;
A
#
# COMPACT_ATOMS: atom_id res chain seq x y z
N MET A 1 -24.63 -36.48 33.90
CA MET A 1 -24.14 -35.12 33.81
C MET A 1 -23.35 -35.03 32.50
N TYR A 2 -24.00 -34.66 31.39
CA TYR A 2 -23.35 -34.59 30.06
C TYR A 2 -22.71 -33.21 29.90
N PHE A 3 -21.41 -33.15 29.82
CA PHE A 3 -20.66 -31.96 29.37
C PHE A 3 -21.00 -31.71 27.89
N ARG A 4 -21.84 -30.72 27.62
CA ARG A 4 -21.92 -30.09 26.32
C ARG A 4 -20.61 -29.33 26.13
N GLN A 5 -19.65 -29.93 25.41
CA GLN A 5 -18.60 -29.17 24.76
C GLN A 5 -19.27 -28.22 23.77
N SER A 6 -19.25 -26.93 24.08
CA SER A 6 -19.56 -25.90 23.12
C SER A 6 -18.49 -25.95 22.04
N TYR A 7 -18.81 -26.60 20.92
CA TYR A 7 -18.04 -26.41 19.69
C TYR A 7 -18.21 -24.93 19.30
N THR A 8 -17.24 -24.11 19.63
CA THR A 8 -17.07 -22.84 18.97
C THR A 8 -16.80 -23.17 17.51
N GLU A 9 -17.77 -22.95 16.62
CA GLU A 9 -17.58 -23.08 15.18
C GLU A 9 -16.35 -22.25 14.82
N LYS A 10 -15.28 -22.94 14.45
CA LYS A 10 -14.02 -22.30 14.07
C LYS A 10 -14.28 -21.58 12.76
N MET A 11 -14.01 -20.27 12.72
CA MET A 11 -14.21 -19.47 11.51
C MET A 11 -13.29 -19.98 10.40
N PRO A 12 -13.80 -20.30 9.20
CA PRO A 12 -12.95 -20.72 8.10
C PRO A 12 -11.97 -19.64 7.71
N ASN A 13 -10.76 -20.04 7.42
CA ASN A 13 -9.68 -19.17 6.95
C ASN A 13 -9.54 -19.34 5.45
N TYR A 14 -9.64 -18.26 4.69
CA TYR A 14 -9.44 -18.23 3.26
C TYR A 14 -8.04 -17.70 2.94
N TYR A 15 -7.24 -18.52 2.28
CA TYR A 15 -5.91 -18.16 1.81
C TYR A 15 -5.91 -17.91 0.30
N TYR A 16 -5.13 -16.94 -0.14
CA TYR A 16 -4.99 -16.58 -1.53
C TYR A 16 -3.59 -16.02 -1.83
N ASP A 17 -3.25 -15.82 -3.10
CA ASP A 17 -1.92 -15.41 -3.58
C ASP A 17 -1.46 -14.00 -3.18
N GLY A 18 -2.25 -13.24 -2.42
CA GLY A 18 -1.93 -11.87 -2.02
C GLY A 18 -2.16 -10.81 -3.10
N SER A 19 -2.68 -11.18 -4.27
CA SER A 19 -3.04 -10.23 -5.33
C SER A 19 -4.41 -9.58 -5.08
N PHE A 20 -4.65 -8.40 -5.65
CA PHE A 20 -5.98 -7.76 -5.53
C PHE A 20 -7.05 -8.57 -6.26
N ASP A 21 -6.72 -9.19 -7.40
CA ASP A 21 -7.64 -10.08 -8.13
C ASP A 21 -7.94 -11.36 -7.33
N GLY A 22 -6.95 -11.89 -6.60
CA GLY A 22 -7.15 -12.98 -5.64
C GLY A 22 -8.12 -12.61 -4.54
N LEU A 23 -7.97 -11.43 -3.92
CA LEU A 23 -8.92 -10.93 -2.92
C LEU A 23 -10.36 -10.79 -3.49
N LEU A 24 -10.50 -10.28 -4.72
CA LEU A 24 -11.80 -10.21 -5.38
C LEU A 24 -12.37 -11.61 -5.64
N THR A 25 -11.52 -12.60 -5.95
CA THR A 25 -11.93 -14.00 -6.11
C THR A 25 -12.42 -14.58 -4.78
N VAL A 26 -11.73 -14.31 -3.67
CA VAL A 26 -12.20 -14.68 -2.31
C VAL A 26 -13.57 -14.09 -2.03
N ILE A 27 -13.79 -12.80 -2.34
CA ILE A 27 -15.11 -12.15 -2.17
C ILE A 27 -16.19 -12.90 -2.94
N TYR A 28 -15.90 -13.32 -4.18
CA TYR A 28 -16.85 -14.08 -5.01
C TYR A 28 -17.21 -15.43 -4.35
N VAL A 29 -16.20 -16.24 -4.02
CA VAL A 29 -16.38 -17.59 -3.48
C VAL A 29 -17.11 -17.55 -2.13
N ALA A 30 -16.66 -16.72 -1.21
CA ALA A 30 -17.28 -16.60 0.10
C ALA A 30 -18.74 -16.08 0.02
N TYR A 31 -19.08 -15.29 -1.00
CA TYR A 31 -20.47 -14.88 -1.27
C TYR A 31 -21.34 -16.06 -1.72
N GLU A 32 -20.84 -16.91 -2.61
CA GLU A 32 -21.54 -18.13 -3.07
C GLU A 32 -21.75 -19.10 -1.90
N ASP A 33 -20.75 -19.29 -1.07
CA ASP A 33 -20.80 -20.20 0.09
C ASP A 33 -21.68 -19.69 1.24
N ARG A 34 -22.26 -18.50 1.14
CA ARG A 34 -23.05 -17.82 2.20
C ARG A 34 -22.33 -17.66 3.54
N LYS A 35 -20.99 -17.78 3.56
CA LYS A 35 -20.14 -17.69 4.75
C LYS A 35 -19.66 -16.27 5.07
N SER A 36 -20.28 -15.28 4.49
CA SER A 36 -19.84 -13.87 4.49
C SER A 36 -19.72 -13.18 5.86
N ASN A 37 -20.27 -13.76 6.92
CA ASN A 37 -20.32 -13.11 8.23
C ASN A 37 -19.32 -13.64 9.26
N ALA A 38 -18.63 -14.75 8.96
CA ALA A 38 -17.74 -15.42 9.92
C ALA A 38 -16.58 -16.06 9.15
N LEU A 39 -15.71 -15.23 8.56
CA LEU A 39 -14.54 -15.72 7.85
C LEU A 39 -13.31 -14.87 8.17
N ARG A 40 -12.14 -15.45 8.04
CA ARG A 40 -10.86 -14.75 8.01
C ARG A 40 -10.27 -14.86 6.62
N VAL A 41 -9.52 -13.85 6.22
CA VAL A 41 -8.83 -13.84 4.92
C VAL A 41 -7.39 -13.43 5.15
N SER A 42 -6.46 -14.20 4.61
CA SER A 42 -5.03 -13.95 4.71
C SER A 42 -4.35 -14.28 3.39
N SER A 43 -3.24 -13.62 3.08
CA SER A 43 -2.41 -14.01 1.95
C SER A 43 -1.55 -15.24 2.31
N GLU A 44 -1.25 -16.10 1.33
CA GLU A 44 -0.40 -17.28 1.53
C GLU A 44 1.01 -16.93 2.04
N THR A 45 1.49 -15.72 1.75
CA THR A 45 2.78 -15.22 2.23
C THR A 45 2.84 -15.04 3.75
N GLU A 46 1.70 -14.98 4.43
CA GLU A 46 1.60 -14.79 5.89
C GLU A 46 1.39 -16.12 6.64
N GLN A 47 1.26 -17.23 5.91
CA GLN A 47 0.94 -18.51 6.51
C GLN A 47 2.18 -19.20 7.08
N LEU A 48 2.18 -19.41 8.39
CA LEU A 48 3.23 -20.18 9.09
C LEU A 48 2.83 -21.63 9.40
N ILE A 49 1.53 -21.94 9.49
CA ILE A 49 1.00 -23.26 9.83
C ILE A 49 -0.32 -23.49 9.08
N LEU A 50 -0.43 -24.59 8.33
CA LEU A 50 -1.68 -25.05 7.72
C LEU A 50 -2.58 -25.68 8.79
N GLU A 51 -3.82 -25.22 8.90
CA GLU A 51 -4.85 -25.84 9.71
C GLU A 51 -5.82 -26.63 8.81
N PHE A 52 -6.43 -27.71 9.33
CA PHE A 52 -7.28 -28.61 8.56
C PHE A 52 -8.52 -27.95 7.92
N ASP A 53 -8.94 -26.79 8.42
CA ASP A 53 -10.13 -26.05 7.95
C ASP A 53 -9.77 -24.89 7.00
N ASP A 54 -8.52 -24.79 6.57
CA ASP A 54 -8.05 -23.72 5.68
C ASP A 54 -8.51 -23.96 4.25
N ILE A 55 -9.03 -22.91 3.61
CA ILE A 55 -9.55 -22.94 2.24
C ILE A 55 -8.62 -22.13 1.35
N HIS A 56 -7.92 -22.81 0.43
CA HIS A 56 -7.05 -22.15 -0.54
C HIS A 56 -7.84 -21.74 -1.79
N ILE A 57 -7.77 -20.46 -2.14
CA ILE A 57 -8.46 -19.87 -3.28
C ILE A 57 -7.44 -19.52 -4.36
N MET A 58 -7.51 -20.22 -5.48
CA MET A 58 -6.76 -19.85 -6.68
C MET A 58 -7.40 -18.64 -7.35
N THR A 59 -6.58 -17.70 -7.77
CA THR A 59 -7.04 -16.48 -8.45
C THR A 59 -7.73 -16.80 -9.77
N ASP A 60 -8.98 -16.37 -9.91
CA ASP A 60 -9.80 -16.48 -11.11
C ASP A 60 -10.14 -15.07 -11.60
N PHE A 61 -9.47 -14.64 -12.67
CA PHE A 61 -9.66 -13.31 -13.25
C PHE A 61 -11.07 -13.05 -13.76
N SER A 62 -11.82 -14.09 -14.14
CA SER A 62 -13.21 -13.92 -14.60
C SER A 62 -14.13 -13.60 -13.43
N LYS A 63 -13.97 -14.28 -12.30
CA LYS A 63 -14.68 -14.04 -11.05
C LYS A 63 -14.30 -12.67 -10.47
N ALA A 64 -13.01 -12.34 -10.44
CA ALA A 64 -12.51 -11.05 -9.98
C ALA A 64 -13.14 -9.87 -10.77
N ARG A 65 -13.12 -9.93 -12.10
CA ARG A 65 -13.74 -8.91 -12.96
C ARG A 65 -15.26 -8.80 -12.75
N ARG A 66 -15.93 -9.91 -12.48
CA ARG A 66 -17.38 -9.91 -12.18
C ARG A 66 -17.68 -9.18 -10.88
N VAL A 67 -16.86 -9.42 -9.84
CA VAL A 67 -16.97 -8.72 -8.55
C VAL A 67 -16.70 -7.24 -8.74
N GLU A 68 -15.61 -6.87 -9.42
CA GLU A 68 -15.25 -5.49 -9.70
C GLU A 68 -16.38 -4.72 -10.40
N LYS A 69 -16.91 -5.28 -11.50
CA LYS A 69 -18.06 -4.69 -12.21
C LYS A 69 -19.29 -4.56 -11.33
N ASN A 70 -19.57 -5.56 -10.47
CA ASN A 70 -20.71 -5.53 -9.58
C ASN A 70 -20.57 -4.45 -8.49
N ILE A 71 -19.37 -4.29 -7.92
CA ILE A 71 -19.05 -3.22 -6.97
C ILE A 71 -19.24 -1.85 -7.64
N CYS A 72 -18.67 -1.64 -8.83
CA CYS A 72 -18.83 -0.37 -9.55
C CYS A 72 -20.30 -0.06 -9.89
N LYS A 73 -21.11 -1.10 -10.20
CA LYS A 73 -22.53 -0.95 -10.56
C LYS A 73 -23.43 -0.69 -9.35
N LYS A 74 -23.25 -1.45 -8.27
CA LYS A 74 -24.12 -1.39 -7.08
C LYS A 74 -23.70 -0.34 -6.05
N LEU A 75 -22.42 -0.04 -6.00
CA LEU A 75 -21.83 0.98 -5.16
C LEU A 75 -21.28 2.07 -6.07
N SER A 76 -19.94 2.27 -6.10
CA SER A 76 -19.31 3.25 -7.00
C SER A 76 -17.87 2.89 -7.35
N GLN A 77 -17.31 3.57 -8.37
CA GLN A 77 -15.88 3.55 -8.64
C GLN A 77 -15.07 4.12 -7.45
N ALA A 78 -15.63 5.10 -6.74
CA ALA A 78 -15.00 5.66 -5.55
C ALA A 78 -14.86 4.63 -4.43
N PHE A 79 -15.87 3.78 -4.22
CA PHE A 79 -15.79 2.69 -3.26
C PHE A 79 -14.71 1.67 -3.64
N LEU A 80 -14.64 1.27 -4.90
CA LEU A 80 -13.59 0.37 -5.39
C LEU A 80 -12.19 0.97 -5.18
N ASN A 81 -12.01 2.27 -5.42
CA ASN A 81 -10.75 2.96 -5.16
C ASN A 81 -10.39 2.99 -3.66
N LYS A 82 -11.38 3.13 -2.79
CA LYS A 82 -11.19 2.99 -1.33
C LYS A 82 -10.73 1.59 -0.96
N MET A 83 -11.32 0.54 -1.55
CA MET A 83 -10.87 -0.84 -1.35
C MET A 83 -9.41 -1.03 -1.79
N ARG A 84 -9.06 -0.57 -3.00
CA ARG A 84 -7.68 -0.63 -3.50
C ARG A 84 -6.70 0.10 -2.57
N THR A 85 -7.10 1.26 -2.05
CA THR A 85 -6.29 2.01 -1.10
C THR A 85 -6.11 1.26 0.22
N CYS A 86 -7.18 0.68 0.78
CA CYS A 86 -7.11 -0.14 1.98
C CYS A 86 -6.22 -1.37 1.80
N PHE A 87 -6.27 -2.00 0.63
CA PHE A 87 -5.45 -3.16 0.27
C PHE A 87 -3.94 -2.87 0.31
N LEU A 88 -3.53 -1.63 0.09
CA LEU A 88 -2.13 -1.19 0.22
C LEU A 88 -1.64 -1.12 1.67
N SER A 89 -2.52 -1.27 2.66
CA SER A 89 -2.14 -1.23 4.08
C SER A 89 -1.23 -2.39 4.47
N CYS A 90 -0.34 -2.14 5.43
CA CYS A 90 0.49 -3.16 6.07
C CYS A 90 -0.24 -3.93 7.20
N ASP A 91 -1.49 -3.60 7.50
CA ASP A 91 -2.27 -4.29 8.55
C ASP A 91 -2.58 -5.72 8.11
N LYS A 92 -2.23 -6.70 8.94
CA LYS A 92 -2.44 -8.14 8.66
C LYS A 92 -3.91 -8.53 8.50
N ASN A 93 -4.83 -7.76 9.10
CA ASN A 93 -6.26 -8.02 9.02
C ASN A 93 -6.96 -7.23 7.89
N LYS A 94 -6.21 -6.51 7.04
CA LYS A 94 -6.78 -5.66 6.01
C LYS A 94 -7.75 -6.40 5.08
N ASP A 95 -7.39 -7.62 4.69
CA ASP A 95 -8.16 -8.43 3.74
C ASP A 95 -9.50 -8.85 4.34
N THR A 96 -9.50 -9.32 5.59
CA THR A 96 -10.71 -9.61 6.36
C THR A 96 -11.58 -8.36 6.49
N ILE A 97 -10.99 -7.22 6.85
CA ILE A 97 -11.69 -5.93 6.99
C ILE A 97 -12.36 -5.53 5.68
N ILE A 98 -11.63 -5.63 4.55
CA ILE A 98 -12.16 -5.30 3.22
C ILE A 98 -13.35 -6.21 2.90
N VAL A 99 -13.19 -7.53 3.02
CA VAL A 99 -14.22 -8.50 2.66
C VAL A 99 -15.50 -8.24 3.45
N HIS A 100 -15.42 -8.12 4.79
CA HIS A 100 -16.60 -7.82 5.63
C HIS A 100 -17.27 -6.49 5.29
N THR A 101 -16.45 -5.44 5.03
CA THR A 101 -17.01 -4.12 4.65
C THR A 101 -17.72 -4.20 3.31
N VAL A 102 -17.15 -4.90 2.32
CA VAL A 102 -17.78 -5.09 0.99
C VAL A 102 -19.12 -5.80 1.10
N TYR A 103 -19.20 -6.89 1.88
CA TYR A 103 -20.46 -7.60 2.06
C TYR A 103 -21.55 -6.72 2.68
N LYS A 104 -21.20 -5.96 3.70
CA LYS A 104 -22.14 -5.03 4.32
C LYS A 104 -22.54 -3.92 3.35
N ALA A 105 -21.59 -3.35 2.62
CA ALA A 105 -21.87 -2.33 1.62
C ALA A 105 -22.80 -2.84 0.50
N LEU A 106 -22.59 -4.06 0.00
CA LEU A 106 -23.47 -4.64 -1.01
C LEU A 106 -24.91 -4.88 -0.54
N LYS A 107 -25.13 -5.00 0.78
CA LYS A 107 -26.46 -5.16 1.40
C LYS A 107 -27.11 -3.84 1.80
N GLN A 108 -26.33 -2.88 2.30
CA GLN A 108 -26.82 -1.67 2.97
C GLN A 108 -26.46 -0.38 2.22
N GLY A 109 -25.66 -0.46 1.17
CA GLY A 109 -25.13 0.70 0.43
C GLY A 109 -23.82 1.24 1.01
N GLU A 110 -23.26 2.24 0.34
CA GLU A 110 -21.96 2.86 0.72
C GLU A 110 -22.01 3.62 2.04
N GLU A 111 -23.19 3.97 2.53
CA GLU A 111 -23.41 4.66 3.81
C GLU A 111 -22.84 3.88 5.00
N ILE A 112 -22.60 2.58 4.83
CA ILE A 112 -21.92 1.75 5.86
C ILE A 112 -20.56 2.35 6.24
N LEU A 113 -19.86 3.00 5.32
CA LEU A 113 -18.57 3.64 5.60
C LEU A 113 -18.67 4.83 6.57
N ASN A 114 -19.87 5.41 6.72
CA ASN A 114 -20.16 6.51 7.64
C ASN A 114 -20.80 6.03 8.94
N SER A 115 -21.00 4.72 9.08
CA SER A 115 -21.65 4.11 10.25
C SER A 115 -20.64 3.79 11.36
N LEU A 116 -21.18 3.36 12.52
CA LEU A 116 -20.38 2.85 13.65
C LEU A 116 -19.96 1.38 13.48
N ASP A 117 -20.09 0.82 12.27
CA ASP A 117 -19.65 -0.54 12.00
C ASP A 117 -18.15 -0.69 12.19
N GLU A 118 -17.73 -1.70 12.96
CA GLU A 118 -16.33 -1.91 13.33
C GLU A 118 -15.42 -2.07 12.11
N HIS A 119 -15.82 -2.89 11.12
CA HIS A 119 -15.00 -3.15 9.94
C HIS A 119 -14.91 -1.91 9.03
N ALA A 120 -16.04 -1.22 8.84
CA ALA A 120 -16.07 0.02 8.07
C ALA A 120 -15.22 1.12 8.73
N PHE A 121 -15.30 1.27 10.05
CA PHE A 121 -14.47 2.20 10.80
C PHE A 121 -12.98 1.86 10.66
N ARG A 122 -12.61 0.57 10.82
CA ARG A 122 -11.24 0.11 10.66
C ARG A 122 -10.74 0.33 9.21
N MET A 123 -11.57 0.03 8.21
CA MET A 123 -11.24 0.28 6.80
C MET A 123 -10.92 1.76 6.55
N ASN A 124 -11.77 2.68 7.02
CA ASN A 124 -11.52 4.13 6.89
C ASN A 124 -10.22 4.56 7.59
N ARG A 125 -9.91 3.99 8.75
CA ARG A 125 -8.66 4.26 9.47
C ARG A 125 -7.45 3.82 8.66
N LEU A 126 -7.48 2.61 8.08
CA LEU A 126 -6.40 2.08 7.24
C LEU A 126 -6.21 2.95 5.99
N ILE A 127 -7.29 3.32 5.31
CA ILE A 127 -7.25 4.24 4.16
C ILE A 127 -6.57 5.56 4.54
N LYS A 128 -6.96 6.16 5.67
CA LYS A 128 -6.35 7.42 6.15
C LYS A 128 -4.86 7.26 6.41
N GLN A 129 -4.43 6.14 6.98
CA GLN A 129 -3.01 5.86 7.24
C GLN A 129 -2.21 5.75 5.94
N VAL A 130 -2.69 4.99 4.95
CA VAL A 130 -2.06 4.83 3.63
C VAL A 130 -1.94 6.17 2.92
N LEU A 131 -3.04 6.94 2.87
CA LEU A 131 -3.05 8.24 2.21
C LEU A 131 -2.15 9.27 2.90
N SER A 132 -2.12 9.27 4.23
CA SER A 132 -1.24 10.15 5.02
C SER A 132 0.24 9.84 4.76
N GLU A 133 0.61 8.55 4.74
CA GLU A 133 1.99 8.14 4.43
C GLU A 133 2.37 8.51 2.99
N ARG A 134 1.50 8.19 2.02
CA ARG A 134 1.69 8.62 0.63
C ARG A 134 1.91 10.13 0.54
N HIS A 135 1.07 10.94 1.20
CA HIS A 135 1.18 12.39 1.18
C HIS A 135 2.53 12.88 1.68
N LYS A 136 3.03 12.29 2.77
CA LYS A 136 4.37 12.61 3.30
C LYS A 136 5.46 12.31 2.27
N TYR A 137 5.44 11.12 1.66
CA TYR A 137 6.43 10.76 0.64
C TYR A 137 6.38 11.66 -0.60
N LEU A 138 5.22 12.17 -0.99
CA LEU A 138 5.11 13.15 -2.09
C LEU A 138 5.87 14.46 -1.81
N GLY A 139 6.00 14.84 -0.53
CA GLY A 139 6.75 16.03 -0.10
C GLY A 139 8.24 15.80 0.10
N VAL A 140 8.62 14.60 0.55
CA VAL A 140 10.01 14.34 1.00
C VAL A 140 10.83 13.49 0.05
N LEU A 141 10.22 12.82 -0.92
CA LEU A 141 10.94 11.97 -1.86
C LEU A 141 11.90 12.82 -2.70
N ARG A 142 13.17 12.39 -2.75
CA ARG A 142 14.24 13.04 -3.50
C ARG A 142 14.72 12.13 -4.60
N PHE A 143 14.63 12.62 -5.83
CA PHE A 143 15.22 11.96 -6.99
C PHE A 143 16.64 12.46 -7.21
N ARG A 144 17.54 11.55 -7.49
CA ARG A 144 18.93 11.80 -7.85
C ARG A 144 19.21 11.23 -9.24
N GLU A 145 20.04 11.90 -10.02
CA GLU A 145 20.34 11.49 -11.38
C GLU A 145 21.43 10.40 -11.42
N MET A 146 21.12 9.29 -12.07
CA MET A 146 22.09 8.23 -12.35
C MET A 146 22.90 8.56 -13.62
N LYS A 147 24.02 7.84 -13.86
CA LYS A 147 24.85 8.00 -15.07
C LYS A 147 24.10 7.83 -16.38
N ASP A 148 23.09 6.97 -16.40
CA ASP A 148 22.21 6.73 -17.56
C ASP A 148 21.08 7.77 -17.70
N ARG A 149 21.14 8.87 -16.93
CA ARG A 149 20.12 9.94 -16.88
C ARG A 149 18.77 9.52 -16.30
N THR A 150 18.66 8.34 -15.71
CA THR A 150 17.48 7.92 -14.96
C THR A 150 17.43 8.63 -13.60
N MET A 151 16.29 9.18 -13.25
CA MET A 151 16.05 9.78 -11.93
C MET A 151 15.69 8.69 -10.94
N PHE A 152 16.53 8.45 -9.95
CA PHE A 152 16.38 7.37 -8.98
C PHE A 152 16.02 7.89 -7.59
N ALA A 153 15.05 7.24 -6.93
CA ALA A 153 14.69 7.55 -5.55
C ALA A 153 14.50 6.27 -4.73
N THR A 154 14.88 6.32 -3.45
CA THR A 154 14.66 5.21 -2.50
C THR A 154 13.60 5.61 -1.47
N ILE A 155 12.73 4.65 -1.14
CA ILE A 155 11.73 4.78 -0.08
C ILE A 155 11.76 3.55 0.83
N GLU A 156 11.29 3.71 2.06
CA GLU A 156 11.09 2.62 3.03
C GLU A 156 9.72 2.80 3.72
N PRO A 157 8.60 2.70 3.00
CA PRO A 157 7.29 2.95 3.58
C PRO A 157 6.80 1.73 4.37
N LYS A 158 5.96 1.97 5.39
CA LYS A 158 5.24 0.90 6.09
C LYS A 158 4.19 0.25 5.18
N ASN A 159 3.36 1.08 4.54
CA ASN A 159 2.32 0.62 3.63
C ASN A 159 2.88 0.48 2.20
N ASN A 160 2.27 -0.38 1.39
CA ASN A 160 2.66 -0.55 -0.02
C ASN A 160 2.20 0.64 -0.88
N ILE A 161 2.83 1.80 -0.70
CA ILE A 161 2.43 3.04 -1.40
C ILE A 161 3.11 3.21 -2.77
N LEU A 162 4.02 2.33 -3.15
CA LEU A 162 4.77 2.41 -4.42
C LEU A 162 3.84 2.57 -5.64
N PRO A 163 2.76 1.78 -5.82
CA PRO A 163 1.84 1.96 -6.96
C PRO A 163 1.17 3.35 -7.00
N ALA A 164 0.88 3.91 -5.82
CA ALA A 164 0.25 5.23 -5.72
C ALA A 164 1.25 6.38 -5.95
N LEU A 165 2.53 6.19 -5.61
CA LEU A 165 3.61 7.15 -5.88
C LEU A 165 3.96 7.20 -7.36
N ILE A 166 4.15 6.03 -8.00
CA ILE A 166 4.51 5.96 -9.42
C ILE A 166 3.48 6.64 -10.29
N SER A 167 2.18 6.47 -9.99
CA SER A 167 1.09 7.13 -10.69
C SER A 167 1.19 8.67 -10.63
N HIS A 168 1.55 9.20 -9.47
CA HIS A 168 1.75 10.64 -9.30
C HIS A 168 2.96 11.15 -10.08
N PHE A 169 4.11 10.49 -9.93
CA PHE A 169 5.36 10.96 -10.55
C PHE A 169 5.36 10.77 -12.06
N ARG A 170 4.69 9.74 -12.60
CA ARG A 170 4.46 9.61 -14.04
C ARG A 170 3.79 10.85 -14.63
N ASN A 171 2.79 11.40 -13.93
CA ASN A 171 2.11 12.61 -14.39
C ASN A 171 2.98 13.86 -14.26
N ARG A 172 3.85 13.94 -13.26
CA ARG A 172 4.74 15.08 -13.00
C ARG A 172 5.99 15.06 -13.89
N MET A 173 6.57 13.89 -14.15
CA MET A 173 7.86 13.69 -14.83
C MET A 173 7.69 13.03 -16.20
N LYS A 174 6.68 13.42 -16.96
CA LYS A 174 6.25 12.77 -18.22
C LYS A 174 7.37 12.49 -19.23
N LYS A 175 8.40 13.33 -19.27
CA LYS A 175 9.50 13.27 -20.26
C LYS A 175 10.81 12.73 -19.68
N LYS A 176 10.84 12.33 -18.42
CA LYS A 176 12.05 11.81 -17.76
C LYS A 176 11.84 10.37 -17.34
N LYS A 177 12.81 9.52 -17.61
CA LYS A 177 12.87 8.19 -17.03
C LYS A 177 13.09 8.31 -15.53
N PHE A 178 12.41 7.49 -14.76
CA PHE A 178 12.63 7.45 -13.32
C PHE A 178 12.35 6.07 -12.73
N ALA A 179 13.00 5.80 -11.60
CA ALA A 179 12.81 4.60 -10.80
C ALA A 179 12.56 4.99 -9.34
N ILE A 180 11.64 4.27 -8.68
CA ILE A 180 11.43 4.36 -7.24
C ILE A 180 11.63 2.97 -6.66
N PHE A 181 12.61 2.84 -5.76
CA PHE A 181 12.94 1.61 -5.06
C PHE A 181 12.29 1.59 -3.67
N ASP A 182 11.38 0.65 -3.46
CA ASP A 182 10.84 0.31 -2.13
C ASP A 182 11.74 -0.76 -1.50
N LYS A 183 12.59 -0.33 -0.58
CA LYS A 183 13.57 -1.19 0.06
C LYS A 183 12.93 -2.23 1.00
N GLU A 184 11.81 -1.90 1.65
CA GLU A 184 11.11 -2.81 2.55
C GLU A 184 10.52 -4.02 1.81
N ARG A 185 10.11 -3.83 0.55
CA ARG A 185 9.49 -4.86 -0.28
C ARG A 185 10.41 -5.39 -1.37
N GLU A 186 11.64 -4.87 -1.43
CA GLU A 186 12.61 -5.23 -2.48
C GLU A 186 12.02 -5.07 -3.89
N MET A 187 11.27 -3.97 -4.12
CA MET A 187 10.55 -3.70 -5.37
C MET A 187 11.02 -2.41 -6.00
N ILE A 188 11.24 -2.42 -7.31
CA ILE A 188 11.46 -1.22 -8.11
C ILE A 188 10.27 -1.00 -9.04
N ALA A 189 9.76 0.23 -9.06
CA ALA A 189 8.87 0.70 -10.10
C ALA A 189 9.66 1.63 -11.03
N TYR A 190 9.79 1.23 -12.28
CA TYR A 190 10.52 1.95 -13.33
C TYR A 190 9.56 2.50 -14.38
N TYR A 191 9.76 3.75 -14.76
CA TYR A 191 9.05 4.44 -15.83
C TYR A 191 10.03 4.85 -16.92
N ASP A 192 9.82 4.35 -18.13
CA ASP A 192 10.68 4.58 -19.31
C ASP A 192 10.23 5.75 -20.18
N THR A 193 9.24 6.53 -19.77
CA THR A 193 8.51 7.61 -20.46
C THR A 193 7.21 7.18 -21.16
N GLU A 194 7.01 5.88 -21.37
CA GLU A 194 5.82 5.31 -22.00
C GLU A 194 5.05 4.41 -21.03
N LYS A 195 5.73 3.42 -20.49
CA LYS A 195 5.15 2.40 -19.60
C LYS A 195 5.80 2.38 -18.22
N VAL A 196 5.08 1.78 -17.30
CA VAL A 196 5.57 1.48 -15.96
C VAL A 196 5.78 -0.01 -15.84
N GLU A 197 6.95 -0.42 -15.36
CA GLU A 197 7.27 -1.79 -15.02
C GLU A 197 7.61 -1.89 -13.54
N ILE A 198 7.17 -2.97 -12.89
CA ILE A 198 7.47 -3.25 -11.48
C ILE A 198 8.14 -4.62 -11.41
N PHE A 199 9.29 -4.69 -10.77
CA PHE A 199 10.04 -5.93 -10.61
C PHE A 199 10.71 -6.00 -9.23
N PHE A 200 11.08 -7.21 -8.81
CA PHE A 200 11.73 -7.47 -7.54
C PHE A 200 13.25 -7.37 -7.69
N VAL A 201 13.89 -6.59 -6.82
CA VAL A 201 15.34 -6.39 -6.77
C VAL A 201 15.76 -6.21 -5.32
N LYS A 202 16.61 -7.10 -4.80
CA LYS A 202 17.11 -7.01 -3.41
C LYS A 202 17.99 -5.80 -3.18
N SER A 203 18.90 -5.53 -4.11
CA SER A 203 19.86 -4.43 -4.01
C SER A 203 20.15 -3.92 -5.43
N PRO A 204 19.59 -2.78 -5.83
CA PRO A 204 19.92 -2.18 -7.13
C PRO A 204 21.36 -1.65 -7.11
N GLU A 205 22.08 -1.88 -8.20
CA GLU A 205 23.34 -1.21 -8.44
C GLU A 205 23.06 0.22 -8.90
N ILE A 206 23.60 1.19 -8.16
CA ILE A 206 23.34 2.61 -8.39
C ILE A 206 24.65 3.32 -8.65
N GLU A 207 24.81 3.85 -9.87
CA GLU A 207 25.91 4.75 -10.23
C GLU A 207 25.37 6.15 -10.46
N TRP A 208 25.77 7.09 -9.61
CA TRP A 208 25.36 8.49 -9.74
C TRP A 208 26.11 9.20 -10.84
N SER A 209 25.48 10.18 -11.50
CA SER A 209 26.18 11.05 -12.45
C SER A 209 27.16 11.99 -11.70
N ASP A 210 28.19 12.44 -12.40
CA ASP A 210 29.17 13.36 -11.80
C ASP A 210 28.50 14.70 -11.46
N GLU A 211 27.59 15.16 -12.32
CA GLU A 211 26.78 16.36 -12.07
C GLU A 211 25.89 16.23 -10.83
N GLU A 212 25.33 15.04 -10.57
CA GLU A 212 24.54 14.81 -9.38
C GLU A 212 25.39 14.88 -8.12
N MET A 213 26.62 14.39 -8.14
CA MET A 213 27.51 14.45 -7.00
C MET A 213 27.88 15.91 -6.65
N GLU A 214 28.22 16.71 -7.66
CA GLU A 214 28.49 18.14 -7.51
C GLU A 214 27.25 18.88 -7.00
N TYR A 215 26.08 18.62 -7.57
CA TYR A 215 24.84 19.26 -7.15
C TYR A 215 24.45 18.92 -5.72
N SER A 216 24.62 17.68 -5.29
CA SER A 216 24.36 17.25 -3.92
C SER A 216 25.24 17.99 -2.91
N GLU A 217 26.54 18.19 -3.21
CA GLU A 217 27.45 18.95 -2.33
C GLU A 217 27.10 20.44 -2.30
N LEU A 218 26.78 21.03 -3.45
CA LEU A 218 26.30 22.42 -3.52
C LEU A 218 25.00 22.60 -2.71
N TRP A 219 24.07 21.66 -2.81
CA TRP A 219 22.82 21.69 -2.04
C TRP A 219 23.05 21.64 -0.54
N LYS A 220 23.93 20.76 -0.05
CA LYS A 220 24.30 20.70 1.37
C LYS A 220 24.90 22.02 1.86
N THR A 221 25.79 22.60 1.07
CA THR A 221 26.43 23.89 1.38
C THR A 221 25.41 25.01 1.45
N PHE A 222 24.52 25.09 0.45
CA PHE A 222 23.44 26.07 0.40
C PHE A 222 22.51 25.92 1.60
N HIS A 223 22.06 24.72 1.91
CA HIS A 223 21.17 24.45 3.04
C HIS A 223 21.78 24.88 4.37
N LYS A 224 23.08 24.65 4.59
CA LYS A 224 23.81 25.13 5.77
C LYS A 224 23.91 26.67 5.81
N SER A 225 24.12 27.31 4.66
CA SER A 225 24.30 28.77 4.57
C SER A 225 23.04 29.57 4.83
N ILE A 226 21.85 29.05 4.43
CA ILE A 226 20.56 29.71 4.63
C ILE A 226 19.90 29.38 5.96
N SER A 227 20.45 28.44 6.69
CA SER A 227 19.92 27.99 7.98
C SER A 227 20.13 29.08 9.04
N ILE A 228 19.04 29.55 9.62
CA ILE A 228 19.05 30.56 10.69
C ILE A 228 19.07 29.82 12.03
N LYS A 229 20.20 29.80 12.72
CA LYS A 229 20.42 29.06 13.98
C LYS A 229 19.38 29.37 15.05
N GLU A 230 18.95 30.63 15.17
CA GLU A 230 17.96 31.07 16.15
C GLU A 230 16.54 30.53 15.87
N ARG A 231 16.29 30.05 14.65
CA ARG A 231 15.02 29.45 14.24
C ARG A 231 15.07 27.92 14.25
N GLU A 232 16.19 27.30 14.57
CA GLU A 232 16.29 25.86 14.67
C GLU A 232 15.36 25.33 15.77
N ASN A 233 14.41 24.50 15.39
CA ASN A 233 13.50 23.81 16.30
C ASN A 233 13.41 22.33 15.93
N LYS A 234 14.34 21.54 16.45
CA LYS A 234 14.43 20.10 16.18
C LYS A 234 13.17 19.33 16.58
N LYS A 235 12.47 19.75 17.65
CA LYS A 235 11.20 19.11 18.06
C LYS A 235 10.10 19.35 17.04
N LEU A 236 9.95 20.58 16.55
CA LEU A 236 8.97 20.94 15.52
C LEU A 236 9.32 20.25 14.19
N GLN A 237 10.59 20.22 13.83
CA GLN A 237 11.06 19.52 12.63
C GLN A 237 10.71 18.03 12.69
N GLN A 238 10.97 17.35 13.81
CA GLN A 238 10.63 15.94 14.00
C GLN A 238 9.11 15.67 14.02
N SER A 239 8.30 16.60 14.53
CA SER A 239 6.84 16.46 14.51
C SER A 239 6.27 16.57 13.09
N ASN A 240 6.83 17.45 12.26
CA ASN A 240 6.41 17.63 10.86
C ASN A 240 6.98 16.54 9.95
N LEU A 241 8.25 16.17 10.17
CA LEU A 241 8.95 15.13 9.42
C LEU A 241 9.70 14.20 10.40
N PRO A 242 9.11 13.05 10.77
CA PRO A 242 9.75 12.07 11.63
C PRO A 242 11.11 11.63 11.11
N LYS A 243 12.07 11.37 12.01
CA LYS A 243 13.45 10.96 11.69
C LYS A 243 13.54 9.78 10.71
N TYR A 244 12.53 8.93 10.71
CA TYR A 244 12.42 7.80 9.78
C TYR A 244 12.56 8.20 8.30
N TYR A 245 12.10 9.40 7.91
CA TYR A 245 12.19 9.90 6.54
C TYR A 245 13.54 10.57 6.22
N TRP A 246 14.36 10.92 7.25
CA TRP A 246 15.57 11.73 7.04
C TRP A 246 16.67 11.01 6.30
N LYS A 247 16.79 9.70 6.47
CA LYS A 247 17.84 8.87 5.86
C LYS A 247 17.88 8.87 4.32
N HIS A 248 16.83 9.35 3.68
CA HIS A 248 16.72 9.45 2.22
C HIS A 248 16.74 10.90 1.71
N LEU A 249 16.98 11.85 2.59
CA LEU A 249 17.15 13.24 2.21
C LEU A 249 18.62 13.48 1.83
N VAL A 250 18.82 14.39 0.86
CA VAL A 250 20.16 14.82 0.45
C VAL A 250 20.78 15.70 1.53
N GLU A 251 19.95 16.41 2.29
CA GLU A 251 20.33 17.23 3.42
C GLU A 251 20.70 16.34 4.62
N ASP A 252 21.92 16.44 5.13
CA ASP A 252 22.32 15.84 6.41
C ASP A 252 21.60 16.61 7.54
N MET A 253 20.53 16.04 8.09
CA MET A 253 19.77 16.63 9.19
C MET A 253 20.18 16.07 10.56
#